data_d558845ed4d070098aa16e0af8f70cc7
#
_entry.id   d558845ed4d070098aa16e0af8f70cc7
#
_cell.length_a   1.000
_cell.length_b   1.000
_cell.length_c   1.000
_cell.angle_alpha   90.00
_cell.angle_beta   90.00
_cell.angle_gamma   90.00
#
_symmetry.space_group_name_H-M   'P 1'
#
loop_
_entity.id
_entity.type
_entity.pdbx_description
1 polymer ?
#
loop_
_entity_poly.entity_id
_entity_poly.type
_entity_poly.pdbx_seq_one_letter_code
_entity_poly.pdbx_strand_id
1 'polypeptide(L)'
;MSPKSGNPEFTVIGSGIIGISSALALQKEGFRVTVVDREKPGQSCSFGNAGAISPSSALPNSLPGMMFKVPGWLFREDGPLFIQWQYFPKLIPWLIRFLNSANWDKVDETTSSLLALHASCFRLYQDLVKEIGAEDLIVESPVIHLYKKEEDFKGALSIWKILKDKGIDYEELDEPLVRENEPNLSSDYQFGVLFRNSGFSS
;
A
#
# COMPACT_ATOMS: atom_id res chain seq x y z
N MET A 1 17.55 -25.56 -9.90
CA MET A 1 18.33 -26.23 -8.82
C MET A 1 17.56 -27.45 -8.34
N SER A 2 18.17 -28.62 -8.23
CA SER A 2 17.53 -29.78 -7.64
C SER A 2 17.52 -29.65 -6.11
N PRO A 3 16.42 -29.98 -5.41
CA PRO A 3 16.35 -29.86 -3.97
C PRO A 3 17.40 -30.77 -3.31
N LYS A 4 18.13 -30.23 -2.33
CA LYS A 4 19.09 -31.01 -1.55
C LYS A 4 18.32 -32.03 -0.70
N SER A 5 18.76 -33.28 -0.71
CA SER A 5 18.19 -34.33 0.14
C SER A 5 18.33 -33.92 1.62
N GLY A 6 17.18 -33.79 2.34
CA GLY A 6 17.13 -33.39 3.75
C GLY A 6 16.67 -31.97 4.01
N ASN A 7 16.39 -31.14 2.99
CA ASN A 7 15.80 -29.82 3.22
C ASN A 7 14.34 -29.94 3.69
N PRO A 8 13.91 -29.08 4.62
CA PRO A 8 12.51 -29.04 5.03
C PRO A 8 11.58 -28.79 3.87
N GLU A 9 10.41 -29.38 3.92
CA GLU A 9 9.32 -29.18 2.96
C GLU A 9 8.34 -28.15 3.52
N PHE A 10 7.95 -27.17 2.68
CA PHE A 10 6.98 -26.14 3.04
C PHE A 10 5.70 -26.30 2.26
N THR A 11 4.58 -26.16 2.95
CA THR A 11 3.27 -26.05 2.30
C THR A 11 2.78 -24.61 2.41
N VAL A 12 2.53 -23.97 1.27
CA VAL A 12 1.96 -22.63 1.18
C VAL A 12 0.47 -22.77 0.87
N ILE A 13 -0.38 -22.23 1.74
CA ILE A 13 -1.84 -22.25 1.56
C ILE A 13 -2.26 -20.92 0.92
N GLY A 14 -2.78 -21.00 -0.28
CA GLY A 14 -3.17 -19.87 -1.12
C GLY A 14 -2.21 -19.67 -2.30
N SER A 15 -2.75 -19.58 -3.51
CA SER A 15 -2.02 -19.35 -4.75
C SER A 15 -2.30 -17.98 -5.37
N GLY A 16 -2.67 -16.99 -4.53
CA GLY A 16 -2.66 -15.58 -4.89
C GLY A 16 -1.24 -15.04 -4.97
N ILE A 17 -1.09 -13.74 -5.28
CA ILE A 17 0.21 -13.10 -5.48
C ILE A 17 1.16 -13.28 -4.28
N ILE A 18 0.65 -13.20 -3.05
CA ILE A 18 1.46 -13.37 -1.84
C ILE A 18 1.96 -14.82 -1.73
N GLY A 19 1.06 -15.80 -1.90
CA GLY A 19 1.42 -17.22 -1.77
C GLY A 19 2.43 -17.65 -2.84
N ILE A 20 2.21 -17.28 -4.09
CA ILE A 20 3.13 -17.60 -5.19
C ILE A 20 4.49 -16.93 -4.98
N SER A 21 4.53 -15.64 -4.63
CA SER A 21 5.81 -14.95 -4.37
C SER A 21 6.57 -15.58 -3.21
N SER A 22 5.89 -15.95 -2.13
CA SER A 22 6.50 -16.65 -0.98
C SER A 22 7.02 -18.02 -1.38
N ALA A 23 6.25 -18.78 -2.17
CA ALA A 23 6.65 -20.10 -2.65
C ALA A 23 7.89 -20.03 -3.54
N LEU A 24 7.93 -19.05 -4.46
CA LEU A 24 9.10 -18.81 -5.33
C LEU A 24 10.35 -18.42 -4.52
N ALA A 25 10.20 -17.55 -3.53
CA ALA A 25 11.30 -17.17 -2.64
C ALA A 25 11.87 -18.39 -1.89
N LEU A 26 11.02 -19.20 -1.29
CA LEU A 26 11.42 -20.44 -0.61
C LEU A 26 12.08 -21.43 -1.57
N GLN A 27 11.55 -21.54 -2.81
CA GLN A 27 12.13 -22.43 -3.82
C GLN A 27 13.54 -21.96 -4.25
N LYS A 28 13.76 -20.65 -4.37
CA LYS A 28 15.08 -20.06 -4.67
C LYS A 28 16.10 -20.35 -3.58
N GLU A 29 15.68 -20.40 -2.33
CA GLU A 29 16.51 -20.83 -1.19
C GLU A 29 16.78 -22.36 -1.17
N GLY A 30 16.21 -23.11 -2.12
CA GLY A 30 16.44 -24.55 -2.28
C GLY A 30 15.51 -25.44 -1.49
N PHE A 31 14.43 -24.90 -0.93
CA PHE A 31 13.42 -25.69 -0.23
C PHE A 31 12.46 -26.40 -1.22
N ARG A 32 11.89 -27.52 -0.76
CA ARG A 32 10.75 -28.14 -1.46
C ARG A 32 9.49 -27.42 -1.04
N VAL A 33 8.71 -26.96 -2.03
CA VAL A 33 7.52 -26.15 -1.77
C VAL A 33 6.31 -26.76 -2.49
N THR A 34 5.23 -26.97 -1.75
CA THR A 34 3.92 -27.35 -2.28
C THR A 34 2.95 -26.19 -2.06
N VAL A 35 2.30 -25.73 -3.12
CA VAL A 35 1.26 -24.70 -3.03
C VAL A 35 -0.10 -25.37 -3.13
N VAL A 36 -1.00 -25.05 -2.20
CA VAL A 36 -2.36 -25.59 -2.14
C VAL A 36 -3.37 -24.46 -2.19
N ASP A 37 -4.31 -24.54 -3.13
CA ASP A 37 -5.43 -23.60 -3.25
C ASP A 37 -6.67 -24.37 -3.74
N ARG A 38 -7.84 -23.84 -3.46
CA ARG A 38 -9.12 -24.34 -4.00
C ARG A 38 -9.38 -23.85 -5.41
N GLU A 39 -8.75 -22.73 -5.81
CA GLU A 39 -8.90 -22.09 -7.12
C GLU A 39 -7.59 -22.21 -7.92
N LYS A 40 -7.66 -21.91 -9.22
CA LYS A 40 -6.46 -21.80 -10.05
C LYS A 40 -5.56 -20.66 -9.57
N PRO A 41 -4.25 -20.74 -9.77
CA PRO A 41 -3.33 -19.66 -9.37
C PRO A 41 -3.77 -18.29 -9.88
N GLY A 42 -3.79 -17.31 -8.97
CA GLY A 42 -4.16 -15.94 -9.28
C GLY A 42 -5.66 -15.64 -9.46
N GLN A 43 -6.52 -16.66 -9.52
CA GLN A 43 -7.94 -16.49 -9.86
C GLN A 43 -8.86 -16.13 -8.68
N SER A 44 -8.32 -15.82 -7.52
CA SER A 44 -9.07 -15.36 -6.34
C SER A 44 -8.84 -13.85 -6.09
N CYS A 45 -8.53 -13.45 -4.87
CA CYS A 45 -8.39 -12.03 -4.47
C CYS A 45 -7.30 -11.24 -5.23
N SER A 46 -6.36 -11.92 -5.88
CA SER A 46 -5.36 -11.27 -6.73
C SER A 46 -5.88 -10.91 -8.12
N PHE A 47 -6.97 -11.54 -8.58
CA PHE A 47 -7.55 -11.25 -9.87
C PHE A 47 -8.36 -9.96 -9.83
N GLY A 48 -8.12 -9.06 -10.78
CA GLY A 48 -8.88 -7.81 -10.92
C GLY A 48 -8.62 -6.78 -9.82
N ASN A 49 -7.53 -6.89 -9.08
CA ASN A 49 -7.09 -5.83 -8.18
C ASN A 49 -6.55 -4.62 -8.98
N ALA A 50 -6.27 -3.51 -8.29
CA ALA A 50 -5.80 -2.28 -8.94
C ALA A 50 -4.36 -2.38 -9.48
N GLY A 51 -3.62 -3.45 -9.20
CA GLY A 51 -2.24 -3.65 -9.64
C GLY A 51 -1.21 -2.68 -9.06
N ALA A 52 -1.61 -1.76 -8.17
CA ALA A 52 -0.71 -0.73 -7.65
C ALA A 52 0.39 -1.32 -6.76
N ILE A 53 1.62 -0.96 -7.04
CA ILE A 53 2.82 -1.30 -6.26
C ILE A 53 3.37 0.01 -5.70
N SER A 54 3.07 0.30 -4.41
CA SER A 54 3.40 1.58 -3.78
C SER A 54 4.12 1.37 -2.45
N PRO A 55 5.46 1.47 -2.43
CA PRO A 55 6.24 1.43 -1.19
C PRO A 55 5.88 2.53 -0.20
N SER A 56 5.36 3.68 -0.68
CA SER A 56 4.93 4.80 0.17
C SER A 56 3.64 4.55 0.96
N SER A 57 2.89 3.48 0.65
CA SER A 57 1.65 3.12 1.36
C SER A 57 1.91 2.45 2.72
N ALA A 58 2.81 3.02 3.51
CA ALA A 58 3.24 2.45 4.79
C ALA A 58 2.69 3.21 6.02
N LEU A 59 1.90 4.26 5.82
CA LEU A 59 1.26 4.97 6.92
C LEU A 59 0.01 4.20 7.39
N PRO A 60 -0.18 4.02 8.71
CA PRO A 60 -1.40 3.39 9.22
C PRO A 60 -2.61 4.31 9.05
N ASN A 61 -3.79 3.72 8.89
CA ASN A 61 -5.03 4.49 8.78
C ASN A 61 -5.45 5.17 10.10
N SER A 62 -4.94 4.71 11.24
CA SER A 62 -5.23 5.25 12.57
C SER A 62 -4.29 6.40 12.93
N LEU A 63 -4.45 7.54 12.26
CA LEU A 63 -3.66 8.74 12.56
C LEU A 63 -4.26 9.55 13.74
N PRO A 64 -3.43 10.17 14.60
CA PRO A 64 -3.90 11.07 15.63
C PRO A 64 -4.77 12.19 15.06
N GLY A 65 -5.86 12.54 15.77
CA GLY A 65 -6.81 13.56 15.33
C GLY A 65 -7.87 13.09 14.32
N MET A 66 -7.77 11.89 13.77
CA MET A 66 -8.76 11.35 12.81
C MET A 66 -10.18 11.29 13.41
N MET A 67 -10.30 11.00 14.71
CA MET A 67 -11.60 10.98 15.41
C MET A 67 -12.43 12.23 15.21
N PHE A 68 -11.81 13.40 15.16
CA PHE A 68 -12.50 14.67 14.98
C PHE A 68 -13.07 14.83 13.56
N LYS A 69 -12.55 14.08 12.59
CA LYS A 69 -13.02 14.06 11.19
C LYS A 69 -14.18 13.07 10.96
N VAL A 70 -14.25 12.01 11.78
CA VAL A 70 -15.23 10.91 11.63
C VAL A 70 -16.68 11.40 11.60
N PRO A 71 -17.16 12.29 12.52
CA PRO A 71 -18.53 12.78 12.45
C PRO A 71 -18.85 13.44 11.11
N GLY A 72 -17.94 14.30 10.59
CA GLY A 72 -18.11 14.94 9.30
C GLY A 72 -18.19 13.95 8.13
N TRP A 73 -17.50 12.82 8.21
CA TRP A 73 -17.54 11.77 7.18
C TRP A 73 -18.83 10.96 7.21
N LEU A 74 -19.38 10.72 8.40
CA LEU A 74 -20.62 9.95 8.58
C LEU A 74 -21.88 10.68 8.12
N PHE A 75 -21.85 12.03 8.16
CA PHE A 75 -22.98 12.86 7.76
C PHE A 75 -22.95 13.31 6.29
N ARG A 76 -21.91 12.93 5.54
CA ARG A 76 -21.82 13.21 4.10
C ARG A 76 -22.26 12.01 3.30
N GLU A 77 -23.12 12.22 2.30
CA GLU A 77 -23.58 11.16 1.38
C GLU A 77 -22.42 10.54 0.58
N ASP A 78 -21.40 11.34 0.25
CA ASP A 78 -20.17 10.96 -0.45
C ASP A 78 -18.99 10.71 0.51
N GLY A 79 -19.26 10.52 1.80
CA GLY A 79 -18.22 10.33 2.82
C GLY A 79 -17.48 9.00 2.67
N PRO A 80 -16.18 8.96 3.05
CA PRO A 80 -15.37 7.75 2.95
C PRO A 80 -15.73 6.68 3.98
N LEU A 81 -16.63 6.96 4.91
CA LEU A 81 -16.99 6.06 6.00
C LEU A 81 -18.51 5.86 6.04
N PHE A 82 -18.90 4.59 5.93
CA PHE A 82 -20.27 4.15 6.11
C PHE A 82 -20.36 3.16 7.27
N ILE A 83 -21.30 3.38 8.19
CA ILE A 83 -21.57 2.46 9.31
C ILE A 83 -22.95 1.84 9.13
N GLN A 84 -22.98 0.52 9.02
CA GLN A 84 -24.23 -0.22 9.13
C GLN A 84 -24.65 -0.26 10.60
N TRP A 85 -25.65 0.54 10.97
CA TRP A 85 -26.04 0.79 12.37
C TRP A 85 -26.41 -0.48 13.14
N GLN A 86 -26.97 -1.47 12.49
CA GLN A 86 -27.26 -2.78 13.11
C GLN A 86 -25.99 -3.53 13.57
N TYR A 87 -24.84 -3.25 12.93
CA TYR A 87 -23.55 -3.85 13.26
C TYR A 87 -22.74 -3.03 14.29
N PHE A 88 -23.15 -1.78 14.55
CA PHE A 88 -22.42 -0.85 15.40
C PHE A 88 -22.02 -1.43 16.78
N PRO A 89 -22.92 -2.12 17.54
CA PRO A 89 -22.52 -2.70 18.82
C PRO A 89 -21.37 -3.71 18.72
N LYS A 90 -21.31 -4.47 17.63
CA LYS A 90 -20.23 -5.45 17.37
C LYS A 90 -18.94 -4.75 16.94
N LEU A 91 -19.02 -3.55 16.41
CA LEU A 91 -17.88 -2.75 15.96
C LEU A 91 -17.14 -2.07 17.12
N ILE A 92 -17.81 -1.83 18.26
CA ILE A 92 -17.26 -1.07 19.40
C ILE A 92 -15.90 -1.62 19.88
N PRO A 93 -15.70 -2.93 20.11
CA PRO A 93 -14.39 -3.43 20.58
C PRO A 93 -13.25 -3.17 19.60
N TRP A 94 -13.54 -3.22 18.31
CA TRP A 94 -12.58 -2.88 17.27
C TRP A 94 -12.29 -1.36 17.25
N LEU A 95 -13.31 -0.52 17.34
CA LEU A 95 -13.15 0.94 17.40
C LEU A 95 -12.28 1.36 18.58
N ILE A 96 -12.48 0.80 19.76
CA ILE A 96 -11.65 1.10 20.93
C ILE A 96 -10.17 0.80 20.63
N ARG A 97 -9.86 -0.36 20.04
CA ARG A 97 -8.49 -0.73 19.67
C ARG A 97 -7.92 0.19 18.61
N PHE A 98 -8.71 0.53 17.59
CA PHE A 98 -8.35 1.46 16.52
C PHE A 98 -8.00 2.84 17.07
N LEU A 99 -8.80 3.36 18.00
CA LEU A 99 -8.56 4.65 18.64
C LEU A 99 -7.32 4.63 19.55
N ASN A 100 -7.11 3.55 20.27
CA ASN A 100 -5.92 3.39 21.10
C ASN A 100 -4.62 3.28 20.28
N SER A 101 -4.71 2.88 19.01
CA SER A 101 -3.57 2.88 18.09
C SER A 101 -3.32 4.26 17.43
N ALA A 102 -4.25 5.22 17.57
CA ALA A 102 -4.16 6.55 16.98
C ALA A 102 -3.30 7.50 17.84
N ASN A 103 -2.04 7.13 18.09
CA ASN A 103 -1.04 7.96 18.76
C ASN A 103 0.28 7.91 17.99
N TRP A 104 1.11 8.94 18.13
CA TRP A 104 2.32 9.10 17.32
C TRP A 104 3.35 7.98 17.51
N ASP A 105 3.51 7.45 18.72
CA ASP A 105 4.44 6.35 18.99
C ASP A 105 4.02 5.08 18.22
N LYS A 106 2.72 4.76 18.23
CA LYS A 106 2.18 3.63 17.46
C LYS A 106 2.22 3.86 15.96
N VAL A 107 2.00 5.08 15.51
CA VAL A 107 2.15 5.44 14.09
C VAL A 107 3.59 5.21 13.65
N ASP A 108 4.57 5.67 14.43
CA ASP A 108 5.99 5.50 14.11
C ASP A 108 6.42 4.03 14.09
N GLU A 109 6.04 3.25 15.12
CA GLU A 109 6.31 1.81 15.21
C GLU A 109 5.68 1.05 14.03
N THR A 110 4.40 1.32 13.74
CA THR A 110 3.67 0.65 12.66
C THR A 110 4.25 1.02 11.30
N THR A 111 4.55 2.30 11.06
CA THR A 111 5.16 2.76 9.81
C THR A 111 6.51 2.09 9.59
N SER A 112 7.36 2.01 10.62
CA SER A 112 8.65 1.33 10.52
C SER A 112 8.50 -0.15 10.17
N SER A 113 7.54 -0.84 10.79
CA SER A 113 7.25 -2.24 10.52
C SER A 113 6.71 -2.47 9.10
N LEU A 114 5.82 -1.60 8.64
CA LEU A 114 5.28 -1.66 7.27
C LEU A 114 6.35 -1.36 6.23
N LEU A 115 7.21 -0.37 6.45
CA LEU A 115 8.32 -0.07 5.55
C LEU A 115 9.31 -1.23 5.45
N ALA A 116 9.59 -1.93 6.53
CA ALA A 116 10.43 -3.12 6.50
C ALA A 116 9.90 -4.21 5.53
N LEU A 117 8.58 -4.26 5.34
CA LEU A 117 7.93 -5.18 4.39
C LEU A 117 7.79 -4.59 2.98
N HIS A 118 7.50 -3.29 2.86
CA HIS A 118 7.07 -2.67 1.60
C HIS A 118 8.19 -1.99 0.83
N ALA A 119 9.23 -1.47 1.50
CA ALA A 119 10.23 -0.59 0.86
C ALA A 119 10.91 -1.22 -0.36
N SER A 120 11.09 -2.54 -0.36
CA SER A 120 11.73 -3.26 -1.47
C SER A 120 10.74 -3.85 -2.49
N CYS A 121 9.42 -3.70 -2.30
CA CYS A 121 8.44 -4.44 -3.09
C CYS A 121 8.54 -4.13 -4.59
N PHE A 122 8.64 -2.87 -4.97
CA PHE A 122 8.72 -2.47 -6.39
C PHE A 122 9.96 -3.04 -7.07
N ARG A 123 11.14 -2.89 -6.46
CA ARG A 123 12.39 -3.46 -6.97
C ARG A 123 12.34 -5.00 -7.08
N LEU A 124 11.78 -5.67 -6.07
CA LEU A 124 11.66 -7.13 -6.10
C LEU A 124 10.73 -7.63 -7.22
N TYR A 125 9.67 -6.89 -7.53
CA TYR A 125 8.82 -7.19 -8.68
C TYR A 125 9.55 -6.94 -10.00
N GLN A 126 10.29 -5.85 -10.14
CA GLN A 126 11.11 -5.60 -11.33
C GLN A 126 12.14 -6.71 -11.54
N ASP A 127 12.84 -7.13 -10.48
CA ASP A 127 13.80 -8.24 -10.54
C ASP A 127 13.12 -9.56 -10.98
N LEU A 128 11.92 -9.84 -10.43
CA LEU A 128 11.16 -11.04 -10.75
C LEU A 128 10.71 -11.07 -12.22
N VAL A 129 10.09 -9.99 -12.72
CA VAL A 129 9.60 -9.94 -14.11
C VAL A 129 10.76 -10.00 -15.11
N LYS A 130 11.91 -9.41 -14.79
CA LYS A 130 13.13 -9.52 -15.59
C LYS A 130 13.63 -10.96 -15.65
N GLU A 131 13.59 -11.68 -14.55
CA GLU A 131 14.04 -13.09 -14.49
C GLU A 131 13.19 -14.00 -15.37
N ILE A 132 11.90 -13.72 -15.49
CA ILE A 132 10.94 -14.53 -16.29
C ILE A 132 10.72 -13.98 -17.71
N GLY A 133 11.38 -12.87 -18.10
CA GLY A 133 11.22 -12.23 -19.42
C GLY A 133 9.85 -11.62 -19.65
N ALA A 134 9.29 -10.97 -18.61
CA ALA A 134 7.94 -10.38 -18.61
C ALA A 134 7.97 -8.94 -18.04
N GLU A 135 8.94 -8.15 -18.44
CA GLU A 135 9.18 -6.78 -17.96
C GLU A 135 8.01 -5.84 -18.26
N ASP A 136 7.27 -6.12 -19.32
CA ASP A 136 6.07 -5.40 -19.74
C ASP A 136 4.90 -5.51 -18.75
N LEU A 137 4.94 -6.49 -17.84
CA LEU A 137 3.92 -6.64 -16.79
C LEU A 137 4.06 -5.62 -15.65
N ILE A 138 5.18 -4.95 -15.51
CA ILE A 138 5.41 -3.94 -14.46
C ILE A 138 5.77 -2.62 -15.09
N VAL A 139 4.88 -1.65 -14.95
CA VAL A 139 5.08 -0.30 -15.48
C VAL A 139 5.42 0.64 -14.33
N GLU A 140 6.54 1.35 -14.46
CA GLU A 140 6.87 2.43 -13.54
C GLU A 140 5.88 3.58 -13.72
N SER A 141 5.21 3.95 -12.66
CA SER A 141 4.21 5.03 -12.65
C SER A 141 4.23 5.71 -11.30
N PRO A 142 4.62 6.99 -11.26
CA PRO A 142 4.59 7.78 -10.05
C PRO A 142 3.18 7.88 -9.47
N VAL A 143 3.09 8.01 -8.14
CA VAL A 143 1.82 8.26 -7.43
C VAL A 143 1.79 9.69 -6.96
N ILE A 144 0.72 10.41 -7.31
CA ILE A 144 0.50 11.80 -6.90
C ILE A 144 -0.68 11.85 -5.94
N HIS A 145 -0.45 12.36 -4.73
CA HIS A 145 -1.51 12.76 -3.82
C HIS A 145 -1.84 14.23 -4.04
N LEU A 146 -3.09 14.51 -4.40
CA LEU A 146 -3.53 15.83 -4.84
C LEU A 146 -4.37 16.54 -3.78
N TYR A 147 -4.20 17.85 -3.68
CA TYR A 147 -4.89 18.69 -2.72
C TYR A 147 -5.49 19.93 -3.41
N LYS A 148 -6.73 20.28 -3.02
CA LYS A 148 -7.42 21.48 -3.52
C LYS A 148 -7.07 22.72 -2.71
N LYS A 149 -6.78 22.56 -1.42
CA LYS A 149 -6.53 23.65 -0.48
C LYS A 149 -5.13 23.56 0.08
N GLU A 150 -4.48 24.70 0.20
CA GLU A 150 -3.15 24.81 0.78
C GLU A 150 -3.09 24.30 2.24
N GLU A 151 -4.17 24.54 3.01
CA GLU A 151 -4.26 24.07 4.39
C GLU A 151 -4.22 22.54 4.50
N ASP A 152 -4.96 21.84 3.60
CA ASP A 152 -4.97 20.37 3.55
C ASP A 152 -3.61 19.83 3.11
N PHE A 153 -2.96 20.49 2.15
CA PHE A 153 -1.62 20.17 1.69
C PHE A 153 -0.58 20.32 2.82
N LYS A 154 -0.55 21.48 3.49
CA LYS A 154 0.36 21.70 4.63
C LYS A 154 0.12 20.74 5.78
N GLY A 155 -1.14 20.43 6.06
CA GLY A 155 -1.50 19.40 7.04
C GLY A 155 -0.98 18.01 6.66
N ALA A 156 -1.06 17.66 5.38
CA ALA A 156 -0.55 16.40 4.87
C ALA A 156 0.98 16.30 4.90
N LEU A 157 1.71 17.39 4.61
CA LEU A 157 3.18 17.41 4.64
C LEU A 157 3.74 16.99 5.99
N SER A 158 3.09 17.38 7.09
CA SER A 158 3.49 16.96 8.44
C SER A 158 3.43 15.44 8.63
N ILE A 159 2.49 14.78 7.94
CA ILE A 159 2.32 13.32 7.95
C ILE A 159 3.32 12.67 6.99
N TRP A 160 3.48 13.21 5.76
CA TRP A 160 4.43 12.70 4.78
C TRP A 160 5.88 12.78 5.25
N LYS A 161 6.19 13.79 6.08
CA LYS A 161 7.51 13.91 6.71
C LYS A 161 7.92 12.66 7.50
N ILE A 162 6.98 11.93 8.09
CA ILE A 162 7.26 10.66 8.78
C ILE A 162 7.88 9.64 7.82
N LEU A 163 7.39 9.57 6.58
CA LEU A 163 7.96 8.70 5.54
C LEU A 163 9.34 9.19 5.10
N LYS A 164 9.50 10.50 4.93
CA LYS A 164 10.78 11.11 4.54
C LYS A 164 11.87 10.85 5.57
N ASP A 165 11.55 11.02 6.85
CA ASP A 165 12.47 10.74 7.97
C ASP A 165 12.86 9.25 8.04
N LYS A 166 12.11 8.37 7.37
CA LYS A 166 12.38 6.92 7.25
C LYS A 166 12.93 6.52 5.87
N GLY A 167 13.35 7.47 5.05
CA GLY A 167 14.03 7.23 3.77
C GLY A 167 13.12 7.05 2.57
N ILE A 168 11.84 7.40 2.67
CA ILE A 168 10.92 7.47 1.52
C ILE A 168 10.83 8.91 1.04
N ASP A 169 11.51 9.21 -0.04
CA ASP A 169 11.51 10.55 -0.63
C ASP A 169 10.22 10.85 -1.41
N TYR A 170 9.85 12.12 -1.40
CA TYR A 170 8.76 12.67 -2.20
C TYR A 170 9.10 14.08 -2.68
N GLU A 171 8.43 14.50 -3.73
CA GLU A 171 8.49 15.87 -4.27
C GLU A 171 7.21 16.62 -3.93
N GLU A 172 7.35 17.87 -3.51
CA GLU A 172 6.24 18.78 -3.30
C GLU A 172 5.94 19.48 -4.62
N LEU A 173 4.69 19.41 -5.06
CA LEU A 173 4.24 20.01 -6.31
C LEU A 173 3.36 21.23 -6.02
N ASP A 174 3.70 22.36 -6.62
CA ASP A 174 2.82 23.51 -6.80
C ASP A 174 1.94 23.36 -8.05
N GLU A 175 1.06 24.31 -8.32
CA GLU A 175 0.13 24.24 -9.45
C GLU A 175 0.83 24.04 -10.81
N PRO A 176 1.90 24.76 -11.19
CA PRO A 176 2.63 24.51 -12.43
C PRO A 176 3.13 23.07 -12.56
N LEU A 177 3.75 22.54 -11.51
CA LEU A 177 4.28 21.16 -11.49
C LEU A 177 3.16 20.11 -11.50
N VAL A 178 2.03 20.38 -10.84
CA VAL A 178 0.83 19.50 -10.94
C VAL A 178 0.36 19.44 -12.39
N ARG A 179 0.30 20.59 -13.11
CA ARG A 179 -0.12 20.64 -14.54
C ARG A 179 0.88 19.96 -15.46
N GLU A 180 2.17 20.09 -15.18
CA GLU A 180 3.21 19.40 -15.95
C GLU A 180 3.08 17.87 -15.86
N ASN A 181 2.83 17.35 -14.66
CA ASN A 181 2.66 15.91 -14.45
C ASN A 181 1.30 15.38 -14.93
N GLU A 182 0.21 16.17 -14.74
CA GLU A 182 -1.16 15.79 -15.06
C GLU A 182 -1.92 16.91 -15.79
N PRO A 183 -1.67 17.08 -17.10
CA PRO A 183 -2.22 18.21 -17.88
C PRO A 183 -3.76 18.27 -17.93
N ASN A 184 -4.42 17.14 -17.84
CA ASN A 184 -5.88 17.02 -17.96
C ASN A 184 -6.62 17.10 -16.61
N LEU A 185 -5.91 17.34 -15.52
CA LEU A 185 -6.51 17.41 -14.20
C LEU A 185 -7.33 18.71 -14.04
N SER A 186 -8.43 18.68 -13.28
CA SER A 186 -9.22 19.86 -12.92
C SER A 186 -8.35 20.94 -12.27
N SER A 187 -8.59 22.21 -12.62
CA SER A 187 -7.90 23.37 -12.04
C SER A 187 -8.10 23.53 -10.53
N ASP A 188 -9.06 22.82 -9.95
CA ASP A 188 -9.26 22.81 -8.50
C ASP A 188 -8.08 22.24 -7.71
N TYR A 189 -7.28 21.35 -8.32
CA TYR A 189 -6.13 20.72 -7.68
C TYR A 189 -4.87 21.55 -7.95
N GLN A 190 -4.39 22.21 -6.92
CA GLN A 190 -3.28 23.17 -7.02
C GLN A 190 -2.00 22.68 -6.33
N PHE A 191 -2.09 21.66 -5.50
CA PHE A 191 -0.96 21.16 -4.73
C PHE A 191 -0.89 19.65 -4.83
N GLY A 192 0.33 19.09 -4.76
CA GLY A 192 0.53 17.66 -4.80
C GLY A 192 1.76 17.19 -4.03
N VAL A 193 1.77 15.89 -3.75
CA VAL A 193 2.94 15.16 -3.26
C VAL A 193 3.17 13.98 -4.18
N LEU A 194 4.33 13.94 -4.84
CA LEU A 194 4.71 12.96 -5.84
C LEU A 194 5.69 11.94 -5.27
N PHE A 195 5.35 10.67 -5.38
CA PHE A 195 6.22 9.54 -5.07
C PHE A 195 6.62 8.82 -6.35
N ARG A 196 7.93 8.86 -6.71
CA ARG A 196 8.43 8.28 -7.97
C ARG A 196 8.68 6.77 -7.92
N ASN A 197 9.08 6.25 -6.79
CA ASN A 197 9.41 4.83 -6.66
C ASN A 197 8.16 3.96 -6.48
N SER A 198 7.31 3.96 -7.51
CA SER A 198 6.01 3.26 -7.53
C SER A 198 5.72 2.73 -8.94
N GLY A 199 4.77 1.83 -9.08
CA GLY A 199 4.36 1.30 -10.36
C GLY A 199 3.04 0.55 -10.32
N PHE A 200 2.68 -0.01 -11.47
CA PHE A 200 1.50 -0.84 -11.63
C PHE A 200 1.86 -2.15 -12.33
N SER A 201 1.15 -3.22 -11.97
CA SER A 201 1.09 -4.43 -12.79
C SER A 201 -0.02 -4.27 -13.84
N SER A 202 0.30 -4.47 -15.09
CA SER A 202 -0.65 -4.52 -16.22
C SER A 202 -1.36 -5.85 -16.30
#